data_ecf550e758622639bed0dd2d453a066a
#
_entry.id   ecf550e758622639bed0dd2d453a066a
#
_cell.length_a   1.000
_cell.length_b   1.000
_cell.length_c   1.000
_cell.angle_alpha   90.00
_cell.angle_beta   90.00
_cell.angle_gamma   90.00
#
_symmetry.space_group_name_H-M   'P 1'
#
loop_
_entity.id
_entity.type
_entity.pdbx_description
1 polymer ?
#
loop_
_entity_poly.entity_id
_entity_poly.type
_entity_poly.pdbx_seq_one_letter_code
_entity_poly.pdbx_strand_id
1 'polypeptide(L)'
;KKGEWRTCQIVEPKENRACSFERIYFSRGSDVDIYQERKRLGKNLVDPILKAVDYDLNHTVFSFIPNTAEVAYFGMQEGLETYLNKLKKEWIADRSHLLHESELERILSMRIRCEKVAIKDIKLRTFISEGKTRDDLAAHVYDITYGSLVPFEDNLVIIDDSIVRGTTLKQSIIGILD
;
A
#
# COMPACT_ATOMS: atom_id res chain seq x y z
N LYS A 1 16.61 -14.71 -36.72
CA LYS A 1 15.54 -15.61 -37.25
C LYS A 1 14.27 -15.30 -36.49
N LYS A 2 13.23 -14.79 -37.16
CA LYS A 2 11.90 -14.66 -36.59
C LYS A 2 11.32 -16.08 -36.49
N GLY A 3 11.23 -16.64 -35.29
CA GLY A 3 10.54 -17.91 -35.04
C GLY A 3 9.03 -17.70 -35.03
N GLU A 4 8.28 -18.52 -35.75
CA GLU A 4 6.83 -18.59 -35.61
C GLU A 4 6.50 -19.40 -34.36
N TRP A 5 5.67 -18.84 -33.49
CA TRP A 5 5.13 -19.57 -32.35
C TRP A 5 3.86 -20.30 -32.80
N ARG A 6 3.80 -21.60 -32.55
CA ARG A 6 2.61 -22.42 -32.76
C ARG A 6 2.16 -22.98 -31.44
N THR A 7 0.90 -22.83 -31.14
CA THR A 7 0.27 -23.45 -29.99
C THR A 7 -0.69 -24.52 -30.45
N CYS A 8 -0.76 -25.65 -29.77
CA CYS A 8 -1.80 -26.63 -29.96
C CYS A 8 -2.37 -27.03 -28.59
N GLN A 9 -3.67 -27.23 -28.56
CA GLN A 9 -4.35 -27.74 -27.40
C GLN A 9 -4.12 -29.24 -27.33
N ILE A 10 -3.51 -29.76 -26.27
CA ILE A 10 -3.18 -31.18 -26.08
C ILE A 10 -4.12 -31.89 -25.11
N VAL A 11 -4.90 -31.12 -24.32
CA VAL A 11 -5.86 -31.63 -23.34
C VAL A 11 -7.12 -30.80 -23.42
N GLU A 12 -8.27 -31.40 -23.27
CA GLU A 12 -9.55 -30.66 -23.20
C GLU A 12 -9.55 -29.68 -22.01
N PRO A 13 -10.06 -28.44 -22.22
CA PRO A 13 -10.08 -27.45 -21.15
C PRO A 13 -11.07 -27.91 -20.08
N LYS A 14 -10.62 -27.77 -18.81
CA LYS A 14 -11.49 -27.92 -17.66
C LYS A 14 -12.21 -26.63 -17.35
N GLU A 15 -13.21 -26.70 -16.46
CA GLU A 15 -13.88 -25.52 -15.92
C GLU A 15 -12.86 -24.49 -15.40
N ASN A 16 -13.07 -23.23 -15.80
CA ASN A 16 -12.20 -22.14 -15.32
C ASN A 16 -12.49 -21.85 -13.84
N ARG A 17 -11.52 -22.12 -12.98
CA ARG A 17 -11.55 -21.82 -11.54
C ARG A 17 -10.50 -20.75 -11.22
N ALA A 18 -10.75 -19.55 -11.70
CA ALA A 18 -9.87 -18.41 -11.45
C ALA A 18 -9.77 -18.12 -9.95
N CYS A 19 -8.55 -17.83 -9.49
CA CYS A 19 -8.25 -17.48 -8.12
C CYS A 19 -7.62 -16.07 -8.08
N SER A 20 -8.03 -15.23 -7.14
CA SER A 20 -7.46 -13.89 -6.94
C SER A 20 -5.96 -13.91 -6.67
N PHE A 21 -5.45 -14.99 -6.10
CA PHE A 21 -4.03 -15.20 -5.83
C PHE A 21 -3.17 -15.15 -7.10
N GLU A 22 -3.68 -15.68 -8.20
CA GLU A 22 -3.02 -15.59 -9.51
C GLU A 22 -2.86 -14.13 -9.96
N ARG A 23 -3.88 -13.31 -9.76
CA ARG A 23 -3.87 -11.87 -10.16
C ARG A 23 -2.93 -11.05 -9.29
N ILE A 24 -2.75 -11.41 -8.03
CA ILE A 24 -1.90 -10.71 -7.08
C ILE A 24 -0.44 -11.13 -7.23
N TYR A 25 -0.16 -12.45 -7.29
CA TYR A 25 1.20 -12.98 -7.20
C TYR A 25 1.83 -13.37 -8.54
N PHE A 26 1.08 -14.09 -9.38
CA PHE A 26 1.64 -14.71 -10.57
C PHE A 26 1.52 -13.86 -11.81
N SER A 27 0.49 -13.03 -11.90
CA SER A 27 0.31 -12.13 -13.04
C SER A 27 1.38 -11.05 -13.07
N ARG A 28 1.87 -10.73 -14.27
CA ARG A 28 2.93 -9.71 -14.44
C ARG A 28 2.41 -8.32 -14.09
N GLY A 29 3.10 -7.63 -13.18
CA GLY A 29 2.80 -6.25 -12.80
C GLY A 29 2.98 -5.22 -13.92
N SER A 30 3.68 -5.58 -15.01
CA SER A 30 3.83 -4.76 -16.22
C SER A 30 2.65 -4.88 -17.20
N ASP A 31 1.72 -5.81 -16.97
CA ASP A 31 0.47 -5.88 -17.72
C ASP A 31 -0.46 -4.76 -17.27
N VAL A 32 -1.00 -3.99 -18.23
CA VAL A 32 -1.81 -2.81 -17.94
C VAL A 32 -3.12 -3.16 -17.23
N ASP A 33 -3.74 -4.28 -17.57
CA ASP A 33 -5.00 -4.71 -16.95
C ASP A 33 -4.78 -5.14 -15.50
N ILE A 34 -3.69 -5.88 -15.25
CA ILE A 34 -3.25 -6.28 -13.90
C ILE A 34 -2.90 -5.05 -13.07
N TYR A 35 -2.17 -4.10 -13.63
CA TYR A 35 -1.84 -2.84 -12.96
C TYR A 35 -3.10 -2.09 -12.53
N GLN A 36 -4.05 -1.90 -13.43
CA GLN A 36 -5.30 -1.20 -13.15
C GLN A 36 -6.20 -1.97 -12.15
N GLU A 37 -6.19 -3.29 -12.21
CA GLU A 37 -6.91 -4.13 -11.25
C GLU A 37 -6.34 -3.96 -9.83
N ARG A 38 -5.02 -4.02 -9.68
CA ARG A 38 -4.35 -3.80 -8.38
C ARG A 38 -4.60 -2.39 -7.84
N LYS A 39 -4.60 -1.37 -8.69
CA LYS A 39 -5.00 -0.01 -8.29
C LYS A 39 -6.44 0.04 -7.79
N ARG A 40 -7.38 -0.61 -8.48
CA ARG A 40 -8.78 -0.68 -8.05
C ARG A 40 -8.94 -1.39 -6.71
N LEU A 41 -8.17 -2.45 -6.44
CA LEU A 41 -8.16 -3.10 -5.12
C LEU A 41 -7.80 -2.12 -4.01
N GLY A 42 -6.72 -1.36 -4.17
CA GLY A 42 -6.33 -0.33 -3.21
C GLY A 42 -7.39 0.77 -3.04
N LYS A 43 -7.99 1.22 -4.13
CA LYS A 43 -9.05 2.23 -4.10
C LYS A 43 -10.29 1.76 -3.33
N ASN A 44 -10.63 0.48 -3.43
CA ASN A 44 -11.75 -0.10 -2.71
C ASN A 44 -11.51 -0.22 -1.19
N LEU A 45 -10.27 -0.09 -0.73
CA LEU A 45 -9.92 -0.09 0.70
C LEU A 45 -10.17 1.27 1.38
N VAL A 46 -10.41 2.34 0.63
CA VAL A 46 -10.50 3.71 1.18
C VAL A 46 -11.60 3.83 2.22
N ASP A 47 -12.84 3.42 1.90
CA ASP A 47 -13.96 3.55 2.83
C ASP A 47 -13.79 2.73 4.13
N PRO A 48 -13.39 1.44 4.10
CA PRO A 48 -13.11 0.71 5.32
C PRO A 48 -11.94 1.27 6.11
N ILE A 49 -10.90 1.80 5.46
CA ILE A 49 -9.76 2.44 6.11
C ILE A 49 -10.20 3.72 6.84
N LEU A 50 -10.93 4.62 6.15
CA LEU A 50 -11.43 5.85 6.75
C LEU A 50 -12.26 5.58 8.01
N LYS A 51 -13.11 4.55 7.97
CA LYS A 51 -13.89 4.12 9.13
C LYS A 51 -13.02 3.58 10.26
N ALA A 52 -11.95 2.83 9.93
CA ALA A 52 -11.08 2.24 10.93
C ALA A 52 -10.23 3.27 11.67
N VAL A 53 -9.94 4.42 11.05
CA VAL A 53 -9.19 5.53 11.66
C VAL A 53 -10.09 6.69 12.09
N ASP A 54 -11.41 6.44 12.24
CA ASP A 54 -12.40 7.45 12.62
C ASP A 54 -12.33 8.75 11.80
N TYR A 55 -11.97 8.63 10.51
CA TYR A 55 -11.78 9.76 9.58
C TYR A 55 -10.68 10.75 9.98
N ASP A 56 -9.82 10.41 10.93
CA ASP A 56 -8.69 11.25 11.35
C ASP A 56 -7.52 11.15 10.36
N LEU A 57 -7.56 11.98 9.33
CA LEU A 57 -6.50 12.08 8.33
C LEU A 57 -5.26 12.85 8.82
N ASN A 58 -5.41 13.66 9.87
CA ASN A 58 -4.31 14.48 10.39
C ASN A 58 -3.29 13.63 11.15
N HIS A 59 -3.79 12.67 11.95
CA HIS A 59 -2.97 11.77 12.75
C HIS A 59 -2.93 10.36 12.16
N THR A 60 -3.04 10.22 10.83
CA THR A 60 -2.92 8.92 10.17
C THR A 60 -1.86 8.96 9.08
N VAL A 61 -0.90 8.05 9.19
CA VAL A 61 0.15 7.81 8.19
C VAL A 61 -0.18 6.55 7.42
N PHE A 62 -0.13 6.65 6.11
CA PHE A 62 -0.42 5.54 5.18
C PHE A 62 0.86 5.01 4.57
N SER A 63 1.05 3.70 4.61
CA SER A 63 2.24 3.01 4.10
C SER A 63 1.90 1.66 3.47
N PHE A 64 2.91 0.96 3.00
CA PHE A 64 2.77 -0.36 2.39
C PHE A 64 4.01 -1.24 2.63
N ILE A 65 3.81 -2.55 2.51
CA ILE A 65 4.92 -3.50 2.53
C ILE A 65 5.46 -3.68 1.11
N PRO A 66 6.73 -3.34 0.86
CA PRO A 66 7.33 -3.57 -0.46
C PRO A 66 7.46 -5.06 -0.78
N ASN A 67 7.29 -5.50 -2.05
CA ASN A 67 7.11 -4.66 -3.24
C ASN A 67 5.71 -4.85 -3.84
N THR A 68 5.04 -6.00 -3.60
CA THR A 68 3.82 -6.40 -4.34
C THR A 68 2.63 -5.50 -4.02
N ALA A 69 2.53 -5.00 -2.78
CA ALA A 69 1.45 -4.10 -2.34
C ALA A 69 1.53 -2.68 -2.92
N GLU A 70 2.66 -2.29 -3.53
CA GLU A 70 2.91 -0.91 -3.97
C GLU A 70 1.84 -0.36 -4.93
N VAL A 71 1.41 -1.15 -5.91
CA VAL A 71 0.40 -0.71 -6.88
C VAL A 71 -0.97 -0.51 -6.24
N ALA A 72 -1.34 -1.38 -5.29
CA ALA A 72 -2.57 -1.20 -4.50
C ALA A 72 -2.48 0.06 -3.63
N TYR A 73 -1.32 0.32 -3.04
CA TYR A 73 -1.06 1.53 -2.27
C TYR A 73 -1.27 2.80 -3.11
N PHE A 74 -0.77 2.87 -4.34
CA PHE A 74 -1.06 4.01 -5.23
C PHE A 74 -2.55 4.18 -5.49
N GLY A 75 -3.29 3.08 -5.63
CA GLY A 75 -4.74 3.13 -5.79
C GLY A 75 -5.45 3.68 -4.55
N MET A 76 -5.02 3.26 -3.36
CA MET A 76 -5.52 3.79 -2.09
C MET A 76 -5.22 5.29 -1.95
N GLN A 77 -3.99 5.72 -2.23
CA GLN A 77 -3.57 7.11 -2.19
C GLN A 77 -4.45 7.98 -3.08
N GLU A 78 -4.66 7.58 -4.34
CA GLU A 78 -5.56 8.30 -5.26
C GLU A 78 -7.01 8.41 -4.72
N GLY A 79 -7.49 7.36 -4.10
CA GLY A 79 -8.82 7.35 -3.50
C GLY A 79 -8.94 8.25 -2.27
N LEU A 80 -7.94 8.23 -1.38
CA LEU A 80 -7.86 9.11 -0.21
C LEU A 80 -7.73 10.59 -0.63
N GLU A 81 -6.93 10.90 -1.63
CA GLU A 81 -6.83 12.25 -2.17
C GLU A 81 -8.13 12.74 -2.80
N THR A 82 -8.84 11.84 -3.49
CA THR A 82 -10.17 12.14 -4.04
C THR A 82 -11.15 12.48 -2.92
N TYR A 83 -11.13 11.71 -1.83
CA TYR A 83 -11.94 11.98 -0.64
C TYR A 83 -11.57 13.30 0.02
N LEU A 84 -10.28 13.56 0.27
CA LEU A 84 -9.81 14.82 0.86
C LEU A 84 -10.20 16.03 0.00
N ASN A 85 -10.06 15.93 -1.31
CA ASN A 85 -10.45 17.00 -2.23
C ASN A 85 -11.97 17.26 -2.23
N LYS A 86 -12.78 16.23 -2.01
CA LYS A 86 -14.23 16.39 -1.79
C LYS A 86 -14.49 17.18 -0.52
N LEU A 87 -13.87 16.80 0.60
CA LEU A 87 -13.99 17.53 1.87
C LEU A 87 -13.56 18.99 1.76
N LYS A 88 -12.43 19.27 1.10
CA LYS A 88 -11.96 20.63 0.87
C LYS A 88 -12.99 21.47 0.13
N LYS A 89 -13.59 20.91 -0.92
CA LYS A 89 -14.64 21.59 -1.70
C LYS A 89 -15.86 21.89 -0.84
N GLU A 90 -16.30 20.94 -0.02
CA GLU A 90 -17.44 21.11 0.90
C GLU A 90 -17.15 22.21 1.94
N TRP A 91 -15.98 22.19 2.57
CA TRP A 91 -15.57 23.22 3.55
C TRP A 91 -15.46 24.63 2.95
N ILE A 92 -14.93 24.73 1.73
CA ILE A 92 -14.82 26.02 1.03
C ILE A 92 -16.22 26.52 0.63
N ALA A 93 -17.08 25.65 0.10
CA ALA A 93 -18.42 26.01 -0.34
C ALA A 93 -19.31 26.46 0.83
N ASP A 94 -19.25 25.76 1.96
CA ASP A 94 -20.05 26.05 3.17
C ASP A 94 -19.64 27.38 3.83
N ARG A 95 -18.37 27.78 3.72
CA ARG A 95 -17.78 28.93 4.40
C ARG A 95 -17.32 30.06 3.47
N SER A 96 -17.68 30.03 2.21
CA SER A 96 -17.12 30.92 1.17
C SER A 96 -17.20 32.43 1.49
N HIS A 97 -18.16 32.85 2.32
CA HIS A 97 -18.34 34.24 2.73
C HIS A 97 -17.55 34.64 4.00
N LEU A 98 -16.94 33.67 4.69
CA LEU A 98 -16.29 33.84 6.00
C LEU A 98 -14.82 33.43 6.02
N LEU A 99 -14.30 32.81 4.93
CA LEU A 99 -12.93 32.34 4.89
C LEU A 99 -11.95 33.50 4.75
N HIS A 100 -11.08 33.64 5.73
CA HIS A 100 -9.87 34.45 5.60
C HIS A 100 -8.85 33.72 4.72
N GLU A 101 -7.98 34.47 4.07
CA GLU A 101 -6.94 33.95 3.15
C GLU A 101 -6.09 32.86 3.83
N SER A 102 -5.69 33.07 5.07
CA SER A 102 -4.89 32.09 5.85
C SER A 102 -5.63 30.76 6.09
N GLU A 103 -6.94 30.80 6.29
CA GLU A 103 -7.74 29.59 6.47
C GLU A 103 -7.94 28.85 5.15
N LEU A 104 -8.13 29.59 4.05
CA LEU A 104 -8.18 29.02 2.70
C LEU A 104 -6.86 28.33 2.36
N GLU A 105 -5.73 28.97 2.61
CA GLU A 105 -4.40 28.37 2.42
C GLU A 105 -4.22 27.11 3.25
N ARG A 106 -4.66 27.12 4.51
CA ARG A 106 -4.62 25.94 5.39
C ARG A 106 -5.42 24.78 4.80
N ILE A 107 -6.64 25.01 4.33
CA ILE A 107 -7.48 23.97 3.70
C ILE A 107 -6.82 23.45 2.42
N LEU A 108 -6.32 24.32 1.57
CA LEU A 108 -5.69 23.95 0.30
C LEU A 108 -4.38 23.19 0.51
N SER A 109 -3.63 23.52 1.56
CA SER A 109 -2.35 22.87 1.88
C SER A 109 -2.50 21.49 2.50
N MET A 110 -3.66 21.09 2.99
CA MET A 110 -3.88 19.75 3.56
C MET A 110 -3.48 18.66 2.56
N ARG A 111 -2.81 17.64 3.06
CA ARG A 111 -2.35 16.47 2.26
C ARG A 111 -2.59 15.19 3.05
N ILE A 112 -2.74 14.10 2.33
CA ILE A 112 -2.67 12.77 2.92
C ILE A 112 -1.22 12.49 3.30
N ARG A 113 -0.99 12.02 4.53
CA ARG A 113 0.35 11.66 5.03
C ARG A 113 0.71 10.27 4.52
N CYS A 114 1.38 10.24 3.37
CA CYS A 114 1.81 9.03 2.69
C CYS A 114 3.32 8.87 2.85
N GLU A 115 3.77 7.88 3.61
CA GLU A 115 5.16 7.68 3.93
C GLU A 115 5.62 6.24 3.61
N LYS A 116 6.85 6.10 3.19
CA LYS A 116 7.46 4.79 3.01
C LYS A 116 8.06 4.31 4.34
N VAL A 117 7.22 3.87 5.25
CA VAL A 117 7.65 3.43 6.59
C VAL A 117 8.51 2.16 6.49
N ALA A 118 8.09 1.15 5.74
CA ALA A 118 8.85 -0.07 5.56
C ALA A 118 9.75 -0.02 4.33
N ILE A 119 11.04 -0.26 4.52
CA ILE A 119 12.05 -0.33 3.46
C ILE A 119 12.58 -1.75 3.38
N LYS A 120 12.53 -2.36 2.19
CA LYS A 120 13.15 -3.66 1.96
C LYS A 120 14.60 -3.49 1.55
N ASP A 121 15.53 -3.88 2.41
CA ASP A 121 16.95 -3.85 2.07
C ASP A 121 17.35 -5.08 1.24
N ILE A 122 17.55 -4.85 -0.06
CA ILE A 122 17.97 -5.89 -1.01
C ILE A 122 19.40 -6.35 -0.74
N LYS A 123 20.24 -5.54 -0.13
CA LYS A 123 21.66 -5.86 0.13
C LYS A 123 21.81 -6.99 1.15
N LEU A 124 20.90 -7.12 2.08
CA LEU A 124 20.94 -8.21 3.08
C LEU A 124 20.75 -9.60 2.47
N ARG A 125 20.15 -9.73 1.27
CA ARG A 125 19.99 -11.03 0.60
C ARG A 125 21.30 -11.65 0.08
N THR A 126 22.30 -10.83 -0.23
CA THR A 126 23.55 -11.30 -0.86
C THR A 126 24.65 -11.65 0.14
N PHE A 127 24.53 -11.22 1.40
CA PHE A 127 25.56 -11.42 2.42
C PHE A 127 25.18 -12.40 3.53
N ILE A 128 23.98 -12.97 3.50
CA ILE A 128 23.59 -13.95 4.50
C ILE A 128 24.00 -15.32 4.03
N SER A 129 25.25 -15.66 4.34
CA SER A 129 25.81 -16.99 4.23
C SER A 129 25.23 -17.89 5.33
N GLU A 130 25.06 -19.13 4.93
CA GLU A 130 24.81 -20.36 5.69
C GLU A 130 24.75 -20.25 7.23
N GLY A 131 23.58 -20.51 7.81
CA GLY A 131 23.46 -20.85 9.23
C GLY A 131 22.48 -20.06 10.09
N LYS A 132 21.83 -19.02 9.57
CA LYS A 132 20.76 -18.32 10.32
C LYS A 132 19.39 -18.90 10.04
N THR A 133 18.59 -19.05 11.08
CA THR A 133 17.22 -19.54 10.95
C THR A 133 16.38 -18.58 10.12
N ARG A 134 15.31 -19.07 9.48
CA ARG A 134 14.41 -18.27 8.63
C ARG A 134 13.80 -17.07 9.37
N ASP A 135 13.67 -17.16 10.68
CA ASP A 135 13.10 -16.14 11.55
C ASP A 135 14.09 -14.99 11.79
N ASP A 136 15.39 -15.28 11.97
CA ASP A 136 16.44 -14.26 12.05
C ASP A 136 16.59 -13.47 10.74
N LEU A 137 16.36 -14.15 9.60
CA LEU A 137 16.37 -13.52 8.28
C LEU A 137 15.22 -12.56 8.07
N ALA A 138 14.03 -12.89 8.56
CA ALA A 138 12.84 -12.05 8.43
C ALA A 138 12.99 -10.74 9.20
N ALA A 139 13.60 -10.77 10.38
CA ALA A 139 13.83 -9.59 11.22
C ALA A 139 14.78 -8.56 10.59
N HIS A 140 15.67 -8.99 9.69
CA HIS A 140 16.68 -8.12 9.06
C HIS A 140 16.38 -7.74 7.60
N VAL A 141 15.27 -8.19 7.03
CA VAL A 141 14.91 -7.91 5.61
C VAL A 141 14.29 -6.52 5.44
N TYR A 142 13.67 -6.01 6.49
CA TYR A 142 13.02 -4.72 6.48
C TYR A 142 13.71 -3.75 7.43
N ASP A 143 13.80 -2.51 7.01
CA ASP A 143 14.21 -1.36 7.81
C ASP A 143 13.06 -0.36 7.89
N ILE A 144 13.15 0.60 8.78
CA ILE A 144 12.10 1.61 9.01
C ILE A 144 12.66 3.01 8.77
N THR A 145 11.83 3.85 8.15
CA THR A 145 12.11 5.28 8.07
C THR A 145 11.78 5.94 9.41
N TYR A 146 12.81 6.21 10.21
CA TYR A 146 12.67 6.87 11.51
C TYR A 146 12.09 8.28 11.36
N GLY A 147 11.25 8.67 12.31
CA GLY A 147 10.66 10.01 12.35
C GLY A 147 9.50 10.24 11.40
N SER A 148 9.06 9.22 10.67
CA SER A 148 7.85 9.29 9.83
C SER A 148 6.54 9.18 10.63
N LEU A 149 6.64 8.73 11.87
CA LEU A 149 5.53 8.56 12.82
C LEU A 149 5.82 9.30 14.12
N VAL A 150 4.79 9.86 14.71
CA VAL A 150 4.84 10.42 16.08
C VAL A 150 4.27 9.36 17.03
N PRO A 151 5.10 8.77 17.92
CA PRO A 151 4.65 7.74 18.85
C PRO A 151 3.47 8.21 19.70
N PHE A 152 2.48 7.33 19.92
CA PHE A 152 1.27 7.55 20.70
C PHE A 152 0.30 8.63 20.18
N GLU A 153 0.63 9.29 19.06
CA GLU A 153 -0.24 10.29 18.41
C GLU A 153 -0.75 9.81 17.06
N ASP A 154 0.13 9.16 16.28
CA ASP A 154 -0.21 8.75 14.92
C ASP A 154 -0.79 7.34 14.84
N ASN A 155 -1.82 7.19 14.03
CA ASN A 155 -2.27 5.91 13.52
C ASN A 155 -1.41 5.50 12.32
N LEU A 156 -1.02 4.24 12.25
CA LEU A 156 -0.32 3.68 11.08
C LEU A 156 -1.22 2.71 10.33
N VAL A 157 -1.51 3.03 9.07
CA VAL A 157 -2.21 2.15 8.14
C VAL A 157 -1.20 1.56 7.17
N ILE A 158 -1.05 0.23 7.19
CA ILE A 158 -0.14 -0.49 6.29
C ILE A 158 -0.95 -1.38 5.36
N ILE A 159 -0.69 -1.27 4.05
CA ILE A 159 -1.19 -2.23 3.06
C ILE A 159 -0.16 -3.33 2.83
N ASP A 160 -0.63 -4.56 2.87
CA ASP A 160 0.12 -5.75 2.46
C ASP A 160 -0.70 -6.54 1.43
N ASP A 161 -0.02 -7.27 0.56
CA ASP A 161 -0.64 -8.10 -0.47
C ASP A 161 -1.12 -9.46 0.08
N SER A 162 -0.58 -9.90 1.22
CA SER A 162 -1.04 -11.11 1.91
C SER A 162 -0.69 -11.16 3.38
N ILE A 163 -1.68 -11.40 4.21
CA ILE A 163 -1.50 -11.65 5.65
C ILE A 163 -1.80 -13.13 5.92
N VAL A 164 -0.81 -14.01 5.71
CA VAL A 164 -0.98 -15.45 5.96
C VAL A 164 -0.68 -15.82 7.42
N ARG A 165 0.50 -15.47 7.90
CA ARG A 165 0.95 -15.74 9.27
C ARG A 165 1.22 -14.46 10.08
N GLY A 166 1.24 -13.32 9.42
CA GLY A 166 1.59 -12.05 10.02
C GLY A 166 3.05 -11.92 10.46
N THR A 167 3.93 -12.84 10.03
CA THR A 167 5.34 -12.87 10.44
C THR A 167 6.07 -11.59 10.06
N THR A 168 5.92 -11.13 8.83
CA THR A 168 6.52 -9.88 8.35
C THR A 168 6.07 -8.69 9.19
N LEU A 169 4.78 -8.62 9.48
CA LEU A 169 4.22 -7.52 10.26
C LEU A 169 4.72 -7.56 11.71
N LYS A 170 4.62 -8.73 12.36
CA LYS A 170 4.96 -8.90 13.78
C LYS A 170 6.46 -8.78 14.07
N GLN A 171 7.28 -9.45 13.26
CA GLN A 171 8.72 -9.58 13.55
C GLN A 171 9.55 -8.46 12.94
N SER A 172 9.14 -7.94 11.77
CA SER A 172 9.97 -6.98 11.05
C SER A 172 9.49 -5.54 11.17
N ILE A 173 8.21 -5.29 11.44
CA ILE A 173 7.67 -3.92 11.45
C ILE A 173 7.25 -3.51 12.85
N ILE A 174 6.32 -4.24 13.47
CA ILE A 174 5.87 -3.90 14.84
C ILE A 174 7.04 -4.01 15.83
N GLY A 175 7.86 -5.08 15.75
CA GLY A 175 9.00 -5.28 16.64
C GLY A 175 10.16 -4.27 16.48
N ILE A 176 10.13 -3.42 15.43
CA ILE A 176 11.11 -2.32 15.28
C ILE A 176 10.47 -0.98 15.68
N LEU A 177 9.12 -0.86 15.61
CA LEU A 177 8.39 0.34 16.02
C LEU A 177 8.22 0.44 17.54
N ASP A 178 8.25 -0.70 18.25
CA ASP A 178 8.28 -0.80 19.73
C ASP A 178 9.67 -0.47 20.28
#